data_ea53914173bea3a92e486356235a6c46
#
_entry.id   ea53914173bea3a92e486356235a6c46
#
_cell.length_a   1.000
_cell.length_b   1.000
_cell.length_c   1.000
_cell.angle_alpha   90.00
_cell.angle_beta   90.00
_cell.angle_gamma   90.00
#
_symmetry.space_group_name_H-M   'P 1'
#
loop_
_entity.id
_entity.type
_entity.pdbx_description
1 polymer ?
#
loop_
_entity_poly.entity_id
_entity_poly.type
_entity_poly.pdbx_seq_one_letter_code
_entity_poly.pdbx_strand_id
1 'polypeptide(L)'
;VAVNRALEVTTPQKRPNRWVVFIDAGHGGKDPGAIGLDGTREKDITLAAAIELAQQLRASGRVRAVLSRKDDKYLKLRQRINLARSQNADLFISLHADSAASKWARGISVFTLSETASDKEAAALAQNENKADLIGGPDLGVEDPEAANELLRMFQRESMNQSTHFAGRILKK
;
A
#
# COMPACT_ATOMS: atom_id res chain seq x y z
N VAL A 1 -11.70 11.02 42.25
CA VAL A 1 -11.74 12.17 41.32
C VAL A 1 -11.59 11.61 39.92
N ALA A 2 -12.74 11.48 39.21
CA ALA A 2 -12.76 10.99 37.83
C ALA A 2 -12.36 12.15 36.89
N VAL A 3 -11.26 12.02 36.18
CA VAL A 3 -10.85 12.99 35.16
C VAL A 3 -11.57 12.60 33.86
N ASN A 4 -12.68 13.27 33.57
CA ASN A 4 -13.33 13.23 32.25
C ASN A 4 -12.40 13.92 31.25
N ARG A 5 -11.57 13.12 30.54
CA ARG A 5 -10.85 13.61 29.37
C ARG A 5 -11.79 13.50 28.17
N ALA A 6 -12.48 14.59 27.87
CA ALA A 6 -13.25 14.71 26.65
C ALA A 6 -12.31 14.45 25.47
N LEU A 7 -12.67 13.48 24.63
CA LEU A 7 -12.02 13.28 23.32
C LEU A 7 -12.32 14.54 22.51
N GLU A 8 -11.33 15.40 22.35
CA GLU A 8 -11.40 16.48 21.39
C GLU A 8 -11.56 15.87 20.00
N VAL A 9 -12.78 15.94 19.48
CA VAL A 9 -13.04 15.69 18.07
C VAL A 9 -12.34 16.82 17.32
N THR A 10 -11.12 16.57 16.88
CA THR A 10 -10.40 17.50 16.04
C THR A 10 -11.21 17.68 14.75
N THR A 11 -11.81 18.88 14.60
CA THR A 11 -12.40 19.30 13.34
C THR A 11 -11.38 19.04 12.21
N PRO A 12 -11.82 18.48 11.06
CA PRO A 12 -10.92 18.19 9.97
C PRO A 12 -10.20 19.50 9.58
N GLN A 13 -8.91 19.56 9.82
CA GLN A 13 -8.08 20.69 9.40
C GLN A 13 -8.27 20.87 7.90
N LYS A 14 -8.56 22.10 7.47
CA LYS A 14 -8.64 22.48 6.07
C LYS A 14 -7.38 21.99 5.37
N ARG A 15 -7.51 20.90 4.58
CA ARG A 15 -6.38 20.23 3.95
C ARG A 15 -5.69 21.21 2.99
N PRO A 16 -4.36 21.21 2.92
CA PRO A 16 -3.67 21.98 1.90
C PRO A 16 -4.17 21.52 0.52
N ASN A 17 -4.19 22.41 -0.44
CA ASN A 17 -4.82 22.29 -1.78
C ASN A 17 -4.41 21.08 -2.64
N ARG A 18 -3.68 20.08 -2.11
CA ARG A 18 -3.17 18.94 -2.86
C ARG A 18 -3.36 17.65 -2.09
N TRP A 19 -3.91 16.64 -2.74
CA TRP A 19 -3.97 15.28 -2.24
C TRP A 19 -2.59 14.66 -2.13
N VAL A 20 -2.35 13.90 -1.06
CA VAL A 20 -1.09 13.18 -0.86
C VAL A 20 -1.30 11.72 -1.26
N VAL A 21 -0.65 11.32 -2.35
CA VAL A 21 -0.63 9.94 -2.82
C VAL A 21 0.73 9.33 -2.48
N PHE A 22 0.72 8.33 -1.61
CA PHE A 22 1.90 7.54 -1.30
C PHE A 22 1.96 6.35 -2.25
N ILE A 23 3.06 6.25 -3.01
CA ILE A 23 3.28 5.19 -4.00
C ILE A 23 4.37 4.30 -3.44
N ASP A 24 4.01 3.06 -3.18
CA ASP A 24 4.91 2.04 -2.71
C ASP A 24 5.40 1.21 -3.89
N ALA A 25 6.72 1.23 -4.11
CA ALA A 25 7.37 0.34 -5.04
C ALA A 25 7.68 -0.98 -4.31
N GLY A 26 6.95 -2.04 -4.61
CA GLY A 26 7.12 -3.35 -3.98
C GLY A 26 8.57 -3.85 -4.05
N HIS A 27 8.95 -4.71 -3.11
CA HIS A 27 10.28 -5.31 -3.02
C HIS A 27 11.42 -4.30 -2.88
N GLY A 28 12.66 -4.67 -3.22
CA GLY A 28 13.84 -3.80 -3.21
C GLY A 28 15.01 -4.37 -2.41
N GLY A 29 16.22 -3.92 -2.72
CA GLY A 29 17.45 -4.39 -2.10
C GLY A 29 17.65 -5.89 -2.24
N LYS A 30 17.70 -6.59 -1.11
CA LYS A 30 17.87 -8.05 -1.02
C LYS A 30 16.65 -8.87 -1.45
N ASP A 31 15.48 -8.24 -1.57
CA ASP A 31 14.25 -8.86 -2.02
C ASP A 31 14.01 -8.51 -3.50
N PRO A 32 14.24 -9.46 -4.42
CA PRO A 32 14.08 -9.21 -5.85
C PRO A 32 12.61 -9.20 -6.29
N GLY A 33 11.68 -9.75 -5.49
CA GLY A 33 10.34 -10.12 -5.92
C GLY A 33 10.35 -11.28 -6.91
N ALA A 34 9.35 -11.37 -7.76
CA ALA A 34 9.31 -12.33 -8.86
C ALA A 34 10.45 -12.07 -9.85
N ILE A 35 10.94 -13.17 -10.46
CA ILE A 35 12.01 -13.11 -11.48
C ILE A 35 11.44 -13.66 -12.78
N GLY A 36 11.45 -12.82 -13.82
CA GLY A 36 11.02 -13.20 -15.16
C GLY A 36 11.96 -14.21 -15.81
N LEU A 37 11.51 -14.84 -16.91
CA LEU A 37 12.28 -15.85 -17.63
C LEU A 37 13.57 -15.28 -18.24
N ASP A 38 13.61 -13.99 -18.50
CA ASP A 38 14.75 -13.23 -19.01
C ASP A 38 15.66 -12.68 -17.90
N GLY A 39 15.38 -13.01 -16.64
CA GLY A 39 16.11 -12.49 -15.48
C GLY A 39 15.65 -11.12 -14.98
N THR A 40 14.63 -10.53 -15.59
CA THR A 40 14.03 -9.27 -15.13
C THR A 40 13.47 -9.45 -13.72
N ARG A 41 13.82 -8.55 -12.80
CA ARG A 41 13.39 -8.61 -11.41
C ARG A 41 12.22 -7.66 -11.17
N GLU A 42 11.24 -8.12 -10.42
CA GLU A 42 10.05 -7.34 -10.07
C GLU A 42 10.41 -6.00 -9.42
N LYS A 43 11.37 -5.99 -8.50
CA LYS A 43 11.81 -4.77 -7.81
C LYS A 43 12.26 -3.65 -8.73
N ASP A 44 12.82 -3.99 -9.89
CA ASP A 44 13.31 -3.00 -10.87
C ASP A 44 12.12 -2.42 -11.65
N ILE A 45 11.15 -3.27 -12.01
CA ILE A 45 9.92 -2.85 -12.70
C ILE A 45 9.07 -1.97 -11.77
N THR A 46 8.86 -2.39 -10.53
CA THR A 46 8.02 -1.66 -9.57
C THR A 46 8.61 -0.29 -9.26
N LEU A 47 9.94 -0.17 -9.15
CA LEU A 47 10.60 1.11 -8.95
C LEU A 47 10.43 2.04 -10.15
N ALA A 48 10.65 1.53 -11.35
CA ALA A 48 10.48 2.33 -12.57
C ALA A 48 9.03 2.79 -12.74
N ALA A 49 8.06 1.90 -12.54
CA ALA A 49 6.65 2.22 -12.61
C ALA A 49 6.22 3.24 -11.53
N ALA A 50 6.75 3.12 -10.31
CA ALA A 50 6.44 4.05 -9.21
C ALA A 50 6.99 5.46 -9.51
N ILE A 51 8.18 5.56 -10.07
CA ILE A 51 8.79 6.84 -10.44
C ILE A 51 7.95 7.50 -11.54
N GLU A 52 7.59 6.75 -12.58
CA GLU A 52 6.78 7.27 -13.69
C GLU A 52 5.39 7.72 -13.21
N LEU A 53 4.71 6.89 -12.42
CA LEU A 53 3.41 7.25 -11.84
C LEU A 53 3.51 8.53 -11.00
N ALA A 54 4.57 8.65 -10.19
CA ALA A 54 4.76 9.86 -9.38
C ALA A 54 4.97 11.11 -10.24
N GLN A 55 5.68 11.00 -11.37
CA GLN A 55 5.87 12.11 -12.31
C GLN A 55 4.55 12.54 -12.94
N GLN A 56 3.77 11.59 -13.43
CA GLN A 56 2.46 11.83 -14.04
C GLN A 56 1.49 12.50 -13.05
N LEU A 57 1.42 11.98 -11.82
CA LEU A 57 0.55 12.57 -10.80
C LEU A 57 0.98 14.00 -10.43
N ARG A 58 2.27 14.26 -10.30
CA ARG A 58 2.79 15.61 -10.00
C ARG A 58 2.51 16.59 -11.12
N ALA A 59 2.60 16.15 -12.36
CA ALA A 59 2.31 16.97 -13.55
C ALA A 59 0.87 17.51 -13.55
N SER A 60 -0.08 16.80 -12.89
CA SER A 60 -1.46 17.27 -12.74
C SER A 60 -1.61 18.54 -11.89
N GLY A 61 -0.61 18.90 -11.09
CA GLY A 61 -0.63 20.01 -10.14
C GLY A 61 -1.53 19.79 -8.91
N ARG A 62 -2.36 18.75 -8.89
CA ARG A 62 -3.36 18.45 -7.84
C ARG A 62 -2.86 17.50 -6.76
N VAL A 63 -1.79 16.77 -7.03
CA VAL A 63 -1.29 15.68 -6.20
C VAL A 63 0.15 15.95 -5.77
N ARG A 64 0.42 15.69 -4.49
CA ARG A 64 1.76 15.49 -3.95
C ARG A 64 2.05 14.00 -3.92
N ALA A 65 2.74 13.47 -4.91
CA ALA A 65 3.14 12.09 -4.94
C ALA A 65 4.43 11.88 -4.11
N VAL A 66 4.41 10.88 -3.23
CA VAL A 66 5.53 10.49 -2.36
C VAL A 66 5.86 9.02 -2.64
N LEU A 67 7.13 8.71 -2.82
CA LEU A 67 7.61 7.35 -3.06
C LEU A 67 8.07 6.70 -1.75
N SER A 68 7.81 5.41 -1.57
CA SER A 68 8.36 4.63 -0.47
C SER A 68 9.88 4.50 -0.56
N ARG A 69 10.40 4.32 -1.77
CA ARG A 69 11.82 4.27 -2.11
C ARG A 69 12.09 4.95 -3.44
N LYS A 70 13.31 5.45 -3.64
CA LYS A 70 13.77 6.11 -4.86
C LYS A 70 14.95 5.37 -5.50
N ASP A 71 15.41 4.33 -4.84
CA ASP A 71 16.56 3.51 -5.18
C ASP A 71 16.29 2.04 -4.87
N ASP A 72 17.27 1.16 -5.13
CA ASP A 72 17.19 -0.27 -4.83
C ASP A 72 17.41 -0.54 -3.34
N LYS A 73 16.44 -0.12 -2.50
CA LYS A 73 16.46 -0.28 -1.05
C LYS A 73 15.36 -1.23 -0.58
N TYR A 74 15.69 -2.15 0.32
CA TYR A 74 14.72 -2.97 1.00
C TYR A 74 14.00 -2.19 2.10
N LEU A 75 12.67 -2.31 2.14
CA LEU A 75 11.80 -1.77 3.19
C LEU A 75 10.84 -2.88 3.65
N LYS A 76 10.77 -3.10 4.97
CA LYS A 76 9.74 -3.97 5.56
C LYS A 76 8.35 -3.38 5.34
N LEU A 77 7.31 -4.23 5.29
CA LEU A 77 5.91 -3.79 5.10
C LEU A 77 5.51 -2.72 6.12
N ARG A 78 5.83 -2.93 7.39
CA ARG A 78 5.55 -1.97 8.46
C ARG A 78 6.24 -0.62 8.25
N GLN A 79 7.47 -0.61 7.76
CA GLN A 79 8.18 0.64 7.45
C GLN A 79 7.48 1.42 6.33
N ARG A 80 6.95 0.73 5.30
CA ARG A 80 6.18 1.34 4.20
C ARG A 80 4.94 2.04 4.73
N ILE A 81 4.18 1.34 5.60
CA ILE A 81 2.97 1.90 6.24
C ILE A 81 3.33 3.10 7.12
N ASN A 82 4.37 3.01 7.95
CA ASN A 82 4.78 4.09 8.82
C ASN A 82 5.26 5.32 8.04
N LEU A 83 5.97 5.12 6.92
CA LEU A 83 6.34 6.19 6.01
C LEU A 83 5.11 6.89 5.42
N ALA A 84 4.12 6.12 4.95
CA ALA A 84 2.88 6.69 4.42
C ALA A 84 2.12 7.51 5.48
N ARG A 85 2.01 6.98 6.70
CA ARG A 85 1.38 7.68 7.84
C ARG A 85 2.11 8.97 8.19
N SER A 86 3.45 8.95 8.25
CA SER A 86 4.27 10.14 8.55
C SER A 86 4.14 11.24 7.50
N GLN A 87 3.76 10.88 6.28
CA GLN A 87 3.50 11.82 5.19
C GLN A 87 2.05 12.30 5.13
N ASN A 88 1.18 11.85 6.06
CA ASN A 88 -0.26 12.09 6.06
C ASN A 88 -0.87 11.74 4.70
N ALA A 89 -0.57 10.53 4.19
CA ALA A 89 -1.06 10.06 2.91
C ALA A 89 -2.59 9.92 2.92
N ASP A 90 -3.24 10.49 1.91
CA ASP A 90 -4.68 10.33 1.66
C ASP A 90 -4.98 9.03 0.91
N LEU A 91 -4.01 8.55 0.11
CA LEU A 91 -4.10 7.31 -0.65
C LEU A 91 -2.75 6.59 -0.61
N PHE A 92 -2.79 5.29 -0.35
CA PHE A 92 -1.65 4.38 -0.44
C PHE A 92 -1.87 3.46 -1.64
N ILE A 93 -0.90 3.41 -2.55
CA ILE A 93 -0.89 2.51 -3.72
C ILE A 93 0.40 1.72 -3.68
N SER A 94 0.32 0.39 -3.61
CA SER A 94 1.46 -0.50 -3.78
C SER A 94 1.48 -1.06 -5.19
N LEU A 95 2.64 -1.06 -5.82
CA LEU A 95 2.86 -1.56 -7.17
C LEU A 95 3.66 -2.85 -7.11
N HIS A 96 3.13 -3.88 -7.74
CA HIS A 96 3.71 -5.21 -7.88
C HIS A 96 3.68 -5.67 -9.34
N ALA A 97 4.50 -6.63 -9.70
CA ALA A 97 4.57 -7.25 -11.01
C ALA A 97 4.69 -8.77 -10.85
N ASP A 98 3.63 -9.36 -10.27
CA ASP A 98 3.56 -10.77 -9.91
C ASP A 98 3.72 -11.69 -11.12
N SER A 99 4.30 -12.85 -10.88
CA SER A 99 4.28 -13.93 -11.86
C SER A 99 2.97 -14.71 -11.76
N ALA A 100 2.32 -14.91 -12.89
CA ALA A 100 1.14 -15.78 -12.99
C ALA A 100 1.53 -17.18 -13.46
N ALA A 101 0.80 -18.20 -12.96
CA ALA A 101 0.97 -19.58 -13.41
C ALA A 101 0.69 -19.77 -14.93
N SER A 102 -0.19 -18.95 -15.48
CA SER A 102 -0.52 -18.95 -16.91
C SER A 102 0.43 -18.06 -17.71
N LYS A 103 1.07 -18.61 -18.71
CA LYS A 103 1.88 -17.85 -19.70
C LYS A 103 1.08 -16.83 -20.51
N TRP A 104 -0.23 -16.94 -20.48
CA TRP A 104 -1.17 -16.07 -21.21
C TRP A 104 -1.78 -14.99 -20.32
N ALA A 105 -1.48 -15.00 -19.04
CA ALA A 105 -1.95 -13.96 -18.12
C ALA A 105 -1.41 -12.60 -18.56
N ARG A 106 -2.33 -11.66 -18.75
CA ARG A 106 -2.03 -10.28 -19.16
C ARG A 106 -3.04 -9.34 -18.52
N GLY A 107 -2.64 -8.10 -18.33
CA GLY A 107 -3.50 -7.04 -17.81
C GLY A 107 -3.10 -6.57 -16.43
N ILE A 108 -4.01 -5.87 -15.78
CA ILE A 108 -3.81 -5.29 -14.46
C ILE A 108 -4.85 -5.89 -13.52
N SER A 109 -4.41 -6.36 -12.37
CA SER A 109 -5.26 -6.69 -11.23
C SER A 109 -5.16 -5.59 -10.18
N VAL A 110 -6.28 -5.24 -9.57
CA VAL A 110 -6.30 -4.26 -8.47
C VAL A 110 -6.88 -4.95 -7.25
N PHE A 111 -6.09 -5.02 -6.20
CA PHE A 111 -6.46 -5.60 -4.92
C PHE A 111 -6.75 -4.49 -3.90
N THR A 112 -7.73 -4.68 -3.08
CA THR A 112 -8.06 -3.79 -1.95
C THR A 112 -8.07 -4.59 -0.67
N LEU A 113 -7.78 -3.95 0.45
CA LEU A 113 -7.86 -4.60 1.74
C LEU A 113 -9.30 -5.06 2.00
N SER A 114 -9.45 -6.31 2.48
CA SER A 114 -10.73 -6.91 2.87
C SER A 114 -10.52 -7.79 4.11
N GLU A 115 -11.59 -8.08 4.83
CA GLU A 115 -11.54 -8.98 5.99
C GLU A 115 -11.22 -10.43 5.58
N THR A 116 -11.64 -10.81 4.38
CA THR A 116 -11.38 -12.14 3.80
C THR A 116 -10.91 -12.00 2.37
N ALA A 117 -10.03 -12.88 1.91
CA ALA A 117 -9.63 -12.91 0.50
C ALA A 117 -10.82 -13.23 -0.40
N SER A 118 -10.97 -12.49 -1.52
CA SER A 118 -12.06 -12.66 -2.47
C SER A 118 -12.03 -14.03 -3.17
N ASP A 119 -10.84 -14.55 -3.39
CA ASP A 119 -10.59 -15.80 -4.10
C ASP A 119 -9.22 -16.39 -3.75
N LYS A 120 -8.89 -17.54 -4.35
CA LYS A 120 -7.63 -18.26 -4.09
C LYS A 120 -6.39 -17.49 -4.59
N GLU A 121 -6.54 -16.70 -5.64
CA GLU A 121 -5.43 -15.90 -6.20
C GLU A 121 -5.08 -14.76 -5.25
N ALA A 122 -6.08 -14.03 -4.75
CA ALA A 122 -5.89 -12.99 -3.75
C ALA A 122 -5.28 -13.54 -2.44
N ALA A 123 -5.69 -14.74 -2.01
CA ALA A 123 -5.12 -15.42 -0.84
C ALA A 123 -3.65 -15.81 -1.07
N ALA A 124 -3.31 -16.34 -2.25
CA ALA A 124 -1.95 -16.73 -2.61
C ALA A 124 -1.04 -15.50 -2.70
N LEU A 125 -1.52 -14.41 -3.31
CA LEU A 125 -0.80 -13.15 -3.37
C LEU A 125 -0.49 -12.63 -1.97
N ALA A 126 -1.49 -12.53 -1.09
CA ALA A 126 -1.30 -12.07 0.28
C ALA A 126 -0.27 -12.92 1.04
N GLN A 127 -0.27 -14.24 0.84
CA GLN A 127 0.73 -15.13 1.44
C GLN A 127 2.14 -14.86 0.91
N ASN A 128 2.30 -14.63 -0.40
CA ASN A 128 3.59 -14.36 -1.01
C ASN A 128 4.16 -13.03 -0.55
N GLU A 129 3.32 -11.99 -0.52
CA GLU A 129 3.72 -10.66 -0.05
C GLU A 129 4.12 -10.67 1.44
N ASN A 130 3.36 -11.39 2.28
CA ASN A 130 3.70 -11.54 3.70
C ASN A 130 5.01 -12.31 3.92
N LYS A 131 5.39 -13.24 3.02
CA LYS A 131 6.70 -13.92 3.09
C LYS A 131 7.88 -12.98 2.85
N ALA A 132 7.68 -11.91 2.11
CA ALA A 132 8.73 -10.90 1.88
C ALA A 132 9.24 -10.29 3.20
N ASP A 133 8.38 -10.15 4.21
CA ASP A 133 8.79 -9.67 5.54
C ASP A 133 9.71 -10.64 6.30
N LEU A 134 9.60 -11.95 6.02
CA LEU A 134 10.50 -12.95 6.62
C LEU A 134 11.95 -12.76 6.14
N ILE A 135 12.16 -12.26 4.93
CA ILE A 135 13.48 -11.91 4.40
C ILE A 135 14.12 -10.79 5.23
N GLY A 136 13.29 -9.92 5.80
CA GLY A 136 13.71 -8.82 6.67
C GLY A 136 14.09 -9.22 8.08
N GLY A 137 13.76 -10.44 8.50
CA GLY A 137 13.89 -10.92 9.88
C GLY A 137 12.67 -10.51 10.74
N PRO A 138 12.53 -11.08 11.96
CA PRO A 138 11.34 -10.88 12.79
C PRO A 138 11.10 -9.41 13.10
N ASP A 139 9.86 -8.98 12.97
CA ASP A 139 9.41 -7.67 13.44
C ASP A 139 9.00 -7.79 14.92
N LEU A 140 9.81 -7.23 15.80
CA LEU A 140 9.58 -7.25 17.25
C LEU A 140 8.63 -6.12 17.72
N GLY A 141 7.96 -5.44 16.80
CA GLY A 141 6.99 -4.40 17.12
C GLY A 141 5.69 -5.02 17.64
N VAL A 142 5.46 -4.96 18.94
CA VAL A 142 4.21 -5.38 19.59
C VAL A 142 3.14 -4.32 19.28
N GLU A 143 2.12 -4.67 18.49
CA GLU A 143 0.85 -3.96 18.51
C GLU A 143 -0.10 -4.74 19.41
N ASP A 144 -0.66 -4.07 20.40
CA ASP A 144 -1.73 -4.62 21.25
C ASP A 144 -3.01 -4.78 20.41
N PRO A 145 -3.49 -6.02 20.17
CA PRO A 145 -4.66 -6.23 19.29
C PRO A 145 -5.99 -5.87 19.96
N GLU A 146 -6.03 -5.70 21.26
CA GLU A 146 -7.29 -5.55 22.00
C GLU A 146 -7.80 -4.12 22.13
N ALA A 147 -7.00 -3.11 21.81
CA ALA A 147 -7.40 -1.69 21.91
C ALA A 147 -8.14 -1.14 20.69
N ALA A 148 -8.52 -1.98 19.72
CA ALA A 148 -9.25 -1.54 18.53
C ALA A 148 -10.71 -1.27 18.86
N ASN A 149 -10.98 -0.03 19.27
CA ASN A 149 -12.30 0.52 19.48
C ASN A 149 -13.20 0.34 18.24
N GLU A 150 -14.50 0.08 18.44
CA GLU A 150 -15.50 -0.10 17.38
C GLU A 150 -15.53 1.07 16.37
N LEU A 151 -15.24 2.28 16.84
CA LEU A 151 -15.08 3.46 16.00
C LEU A 151 -13.93 3.30 14.99
N LEU A 152 -12.78 2.70 15.39
CA LEU A 152 -11.66 2.43 14.49
C LEU A 152 -12.06 1.42 13.41
N ARG A 153 -12.85 0.41 13.78
CA ARG A 153 -13.39 -0.57 12.82
C ARG A 153 -14.35 0.07 11.81
N MET A 154 -15.17 1.02 12.24
CA MET A 154 -16.03 1.79 11.32
C MET A 154 -15.20 2.60 10.32
N PHE A 155 -14.16 3.29 10.77
CA PHE A 155 -13.25 4.02 9.86
C PHE A 155 -12.49 3.10 8.92
N GLN A 156 -12.10 1.92 9.39
CA GLN A 156 -11.46 0.91 8.54
C GLN A 156 -12.42 0.43 7.44
N ARG A 157 -13.69 0.13 7.77
CA ARG A 157 -14.71 -0.27 6.79
C ARG A 157 -14.97 0.82 5.76
N GLU A 158 -15.08 2.07 6.18
CA GLU A 158 -15.26 3.19 5.26
C GLU A 158 -14.07 3.33 4.30
N SER A 159 -12.84 3.22 4.82
CA SER A 159 -11.63 3.23 4.00
C SER A 159 -11.60 2.06 3.00
N MET A 160 -12.04 0.86 3.40
CA MET A 160 -12.13 -0.31 2.52
C MET A 160 -13.16 -0.10 1.41
N ASN A 161 -14.33 0.47 1.72
CA ASN A 161 -15.38 0.79 0.74
C ASN A 161 -14.88 1.81 -0.29
N GLN A 162 -14.20 2.87 0.18
CA GLN A 162 -13.61 3.89 -0.69
C GLN A 162 -12.53 3.30 -1.59
N SER A 163 -11.68 2.40 -1.07
CA SER A 163 -10.66 1.70 -1.82
C SER A 163 -11.26 0.82 -2.92
N THR A 164 -12.31 0.07 -2.61
CA THR A 164 -13.03 -0.77 -3.57
C THR A 164 -13.66 0.07 -4.69
N HIS A 165 -14.28 1.18 -4.33
CA HIS A 165 -14.85 2.11 -5.31
C HIS A 165 -13.77 2.69 -6.23
N PHE A 166 -12.63 3.08 -5.67
CA PHE A 166 -11.49 3.61 -6.42
C PHE A 166 -10.91 2.56 -7.37
N ALA A 167 -10.71 1.31 -6.90
CA ALA A 167 -10.25 0.19 -7.73
C ALA A 167 -11.16 -0.04 -8.93
N GLY A 168 -12.47 -0.07 -8.71
CA GLY A 168 -13.46 -0.22 -9.79
C GLY A 168 -13.42 0.92 -10.82
N ARG A 169 -12.97 2.11 -10.45
CA ARG A 169 -12.78 3.22 -11.41
C ARG A 169 -11.51 3.09 -12.24
N ILE A 170 -10.44 2.53 -11.67
CA ILE A 170 -9.20 2.24 -12.41
C ILE A 170 -9.45 1.22 -13.50
N LEU A 171 -10.18 0.14 -13.19
CA LEU A 171 -10.43 -0.97 -14.11
C LEU A 171 -11.43 -0.64 -15.25
N LYS A 172 -12.18 0.46 -15.14
CA LYS A 172 -13.16 0.89 -16.17
C LYS A 172 -12.56 1.78 -17.27
N LYS A 173 -11.29 2.11 -17.23
CA LYS A 173 -10.58 2.86 -18.25
C LYS A 173 -9.75 1.97 -19.16
#